data_c194b4f56a0d3f5dc61a3d16b1a7f125
#
_entry.id   c194b4f56a0d3f5dc61a3d16b1a7f125
#
_cell.length_a   1.000
_cell.length_b   1.000
_cell.length_c   1.000
_cell.angle_alpha   90.00
_cell.angle_beta   90.00
_cell.angle_gamma   90.00
#
_symmetry.space_group_name_H-M   'P 1'
#
loop_
_entity.id
_entity.type
_entity.pdbx_description
1 polymer ?
#
loop_
_entity_poly.entity_id
_entity_poly.type
_entity_poly.pdbx_seq_one_letter_code
_entity_poly.pdbx_strand_id
1 'polypeptide(L)'
;MSNTRNTTAGIAAEIAKGWQPNNYLTNMSMAYFQKPEDYVAHSIFPVCPVQLSASYYYTFSKEDLARDNVQPKPAFGKVDPAVMGQDDNTYKCHVDQIILGIDQIAALNYQRSRAPGVNDPRRAKVRTATEQMLLHQDILFAKNFFHAGVWANELTGTTNGSGSKEFVKFNDTSFDPIGFFDDLRTEIKRQGRRTPNRLALGIQAYNAMKNNPFVKESVKYTGTTANPAIVTPNVLAQLFGVEQVKILESTYNSASLGQKENMEFICDPKAALLCYATPTPQIDEPSAGYIFTWDMLGNGASVAFDQYEGENGTHAEFIEGLCASDMKKTSDDLAIFLKDCV
;
A
#
# COMPACT_ATOMS: atom_id res chain seq x y z
N MET A 1 -10.34 38.07 -4.33
CA MET A 1 -9.89 37.26 -5.48
C MET A 1 -10.04 35.82 -5.08
N SER A 2 -10.95 35.08 -5.70
CA SER A 2 -11.26 33.71 -5.32
C SER A 2 -10.08 32.80 -5.70
N ASN A 3 -9.70 31.98 -4.77
CA ASN A 3 -8.60 31.02 -4.89
C ASN A 3 -8.97 29.91 -5.90
N THR A 4 -8.81 30.18 -7.19
CA THR A 4 -9.11 29.24 -8.28
C THR A 4 -8.05 28.14 -8.46
N ARG A 5 -7.01 28.12 -7.62
CA ARG A 5 -5.88 27.20 -7.76
C ARG A 5 -6.16 25.74 -7.38
N ASN A 6 -7.25 25.46 -6.68
CA ASN A 6 -7.55 24.10 -6.16
C ASN A 6 -8.70 23.39 -6.86
N THR A 7 -9.13 23.84 -8.04
CA THR A 7 -10.12 23.12 -8.84
C THR A 7 -9.41 22.39 -9.99
N THR A 8 -9.95 21.26 -10.41
CA THR A 8 -9.46 20.51 -11.59
C THR A 8 -9.30 21.41 -12.84
N ALA A 9 -10.16 22.43 -12.95
CA ALA A 9 -10.06 23.46 -13.98
C ALA A 9 -8.85 24.40 -13.79
N GLY A 10 -8.42 24.65 -12.55
CA GLY A 10 -7.22 25.45 -12.25
C GLY A 10 -5.94 24.71 -12.63
N ILE A 11 -5.85 23.43 -12.35
CA ILE A 11 -4.71 22.57 -12.73
C ILE A 11 -4.64 22.45 -14.26
N ALA A 12 -5.77 22.23 -14.95
CA ALA A 12 -5.82 22.19 -16.41
C ALA A 12 -5.41 23.53 -17.04
N ALA A 13 -5.75 24.66 -16.41
CA ALA A 13 -5.35 25.99 -16.87
C ALA A 13 -3.85 26.26 -16.64
N GLU A 14 -3.26 25.75 -15.59
CA GLU A 14 -1.82 25.83 -15.32
C GLU A 14 -1.03 24.93 -16.29
N ILE A 15 -1.52 23.72 -16.58
CA ILE A 15 -0.95 22.82 -17.61
C ILE A 15 -1.02 23.52 -18.98
N ALA A 16 -2.14 24.18 -19.32
CA ALA A 16 -2.28 24.93 -20.55
C ALA A 16 -1.35 26.17 -20.63
N LYS A 17 -0.89 26.69 -19.48
CA LYS A 17 0.13 27.76 -19.41
C LYS A 17 1.57 27.25 -19.49
N GLY A 18 1.77 25.96 -19.71
CA GLY A 18 3.10 25.37 -19.82
C GLY A 18 3.71 24.97 -18.49
N TRP A 19 2.89 24.66 -17.46
CA TRP A 19 3.40 24.01 -16.27
C TRP A 19 4.12 22.71 -16.65
N GLN A 20 5.40 22.66 -16.41
CA GLN A 20 6.22 21.48 -16.64
C GLN A 20 6.93 21.12 -15.35
N PRO A 21 6.60 19.98 -14.74
CA PRO A 21 7.31 19.51 -13.55
C PRO A 21 8.80 19.35 -13.84
N ASN A 22 9.61 19.67 -12.87
CA ASN A 22 11.06 19.54 -13.00
C ASN A 22 11.45 18.05 -12.96
N ASN A 23 11.77 17.51 -14.13
CA ASN A 23 12.17 16.11 -14.28
C ASN A 23 13.38 15.73 -13.44
N TYR A 24 14.31 16.67 -13.19
CA TYR A 24 15.47 16.42 -12.35
C TYR A 24 15.08 16.18 -10.89
N LEU A 25 14.21 17.01 -10.32
CA LEU A 25 13.71 16.85 -8.95
C LEU A 25 12.83 15.60 -8.82
N THR A 26 11.99 15.34 -9.82
CA THR A 26 11.16 14.13 -9.86
C THR A 26 12.02 12.87 -9.92
N ASN A 27 13.05 12.84 -10.75
CA ASN A 27 13.98 11.70 -10.82
C ASN A 27 14.80 11.53 -9.54
N MET A 28 15.20 12.62 -8.87
CA MET A 28 15.84 12.55 -7.56
C MET A 28 14.91 11.94 -6.51
N SER A 29 13.64 12.32 -6.49
CA SER A 29 12.64 11.73 -5.61
C SER A 29 12.49 10.22 -5.86
N MET A 30 12.40 9.79 -7.11
CA MET A 30 12.31 8.37 -7.46
C MET A 30 13.51 7.55 -6.97
N ALA A 31 14.72 8.11 -6.93
CA ALA A 31 15.89 7.45 -6.37
C ALA A 31 15.76 7.14 -4.86
N TYR A 32 15.06 7.97 -4.11
CA TYR A 32 14.72 7.69 -2.70
C TYR A 32 13.51 6.76 -2.57
N PHE A 33 12.58 6.80 -3.50
CA PHE A 33 11.42 5.91 -3.58
C PHE A 33 11.82 4.43 -3.77
N GLN A 34 13.00 4.15 -4.34
CA GLN A 34 13.50 2.80 -4.61
C GLN A 34 14.04 2.06 -3.37
N LYS A 35 14.09 2.66 -2.20
CA LYS A 35 14.44 1.99 -0.92
C LYS A 35 13.34 2.17 0.14
N PRO A 36 12.13 1.72 -0.09
CA PRO A 36 11.06 1.84 0.89
C PRO A 36 10.95 0.57 1.73
N GLU A 37 12.00 0.17 2.42
CA GLU A 37 11.92 -1.01 3.28
C GLU A 37 10.94 -0.77 4.44
N ASP A 38 10.78 0.48 4.84
CA ASP A 38 9.95 0.86 5.98
C ASP A 38 8.50 1.23 5.60
N TYR A 39 8.25 1.68 4.36
CA TYR A 39 6.92 2.07 3.89
C TYR A 39 6.29 0.96 3.03
N VAL A 40 5.12 0.48 3.41
CA VAL A 40 4.62 -0.83 2.98
C VAL A 40 3.45 -0.75 2.00
N ALA A 41 2.76 0.40 1.90
CA ALA A 41 1.56 0.57 1.09
C ALA A 41 1.70 0.03 -0.35
N HIS A 42 2.72 0.48 -1.07
CA HIS A 42 2.98 0.07 -2.46
C HIS A 42 3.51 -1.36 -2.61
N SER A 43 3.96 -1.99 -1.52
CA SER A 43 4.49 -3.35 -1.56
C SER A 43 3.43 -4.41 -1.34
N ILE A 44 2.27 -4.04 -0.78
CA ILE A 44 1.15 -4.96 -0.49
C ILE A 44 0.17 -4.98 -1.65
N PHE A 45 -0.27 -3.81 -2.13
CA PHE A 45 -1.17 -3.72 -3.26
C PHE A 45 -0.49 -3.15 -4.50
N PRO A 46 -0.87 -3.61 -5.69
CA PRO A 46 -0.29 -3.13 -6.94
C PRO A 46 -0.72 -1.68 -7.21
N VAL A 47 0.22 -0.90 -7.70
CA VAL A 47 -0.02 0.46 -8.18
C VAL A 47 -0.46 0.39 -9.64
N CYS A 48 -1.62 0.95 -9.94
CA CYS A 48 -2.17 1.03 -11.29
C CYS A 48 -2.12 2.49 -11.77
N PRO A 49 -1.18 2.85 -12.65
CA PRO A 49 -1.15 4.19 -13.23
C PRO A 49 -2.33 4.37 -14.18
N VAL A 50 -3.11 5.43 -13.96
CA VAL A 50 -4.29 5.75 -14.76
C VAL A 50 -4.14 7.11 -15.44
N GLN A 51 -4.61 7.23 -16.69
CA GLN A 51 -4.53 8.46 -17.45
C GLN A 51 -5.57 9.51 -17.06
N LEU A 52 -6.72 9.06 -16.55
CA LEU A 52 -7.79 9.94 -16.11
C LEU A 52 -7.82 10.02 -14.58
N SER A 53 -8.01 11.19 -14.02
CA SER A 53 -8.11 11.41 -12.58
C SER A 53 -9.35 10.75 -11.95
N ALA A 54 -10.38 10.52 -12.73
CA ALA A 54 -11.58 9.81 -12.32
C ALA A 54 -12.16 9.04 -13.51
N SER A 55 -12.50 7.78 -13.30
CA SER A 55 -13.13 6.92 -14.31
C SER A 55 -13.79 5.72 -13.66
N TYR A 56 -14.34 4.85 -14.49
CA TYR A 56 -14.94 3.59 -14.07
C TYR A 56 -13.92 2.47 -14.21
N TYR A 57 -14.04 1.46 -13.35
CA TYR A 57 -13.42 0.16 -13.53
C TYR A 57 -14.48 -0.92 -13.37
N TYR A 58 -14.31 -2.01 -14.08
CA TYR A 58 -15.31 -3.07 -14.16
C TYR A 58 -14.93 -4.22 -13.23
N THR A 59 -15.92 -4.75 -12.53
CA THR A 59 -15.80 -5.99 -11.77
C THR A 59 -16.76 -7.02 -12.38
N PHE A 60 -16.24 -8.15 -12.83
CA PHE A 60 -17.05 -9.21 -13.37
C PHE A 60 -17.68 -10.03 -12.25
N SER A 61 -18.94 -10.44 -12.43
CA SER A 61 -19.62 -11.32 -11.51
C SER A 61 -18.86 -12.65 -11.37
N LYS A 62 -18.36 -12.91 -10.16
CA LYS A 62 -17.67 -14.16 -9.84
C LYS A 62 -18.57 -15.38 -10.07
N GLU A 63 -19.85 -15.25 -9.74
CA GLU A 63 -20.82 -16.32 -9.84
C GLU A 63 -20.98 -16.81 -11.28
N ASP A 64 -21.05 -15.89 -12.21
CA ASP A 64 -21.19 -16.20 -13.64
C ASP A 64 -19.91 -16.78 -14.23
N LEU A 65 -18.75 -16.23 -13.86
CA LEU A 65 -17.44 -16.74 -14.29
C LEU A 65 -17.11 -18.12 -13.68
N ALA A 66 -17.65 -18.44 -12.51
CA ALA A 66 -17.39 -19.70 -11.82
C ALA A 66 -18.34 -20.82 -12.22
N ARG A 67 -19.45 -20.49 -12.87
CA ARG A 67 -20.46 -21.46 -13.32
C ARG A 67 -20.00 -22.16 -14.59
N ASP A 68 -20.30 -23.45 -14.71
CA ASP A 68 -20.14 -24.19 -15.97
C ASP A 68 -21.32 -23.81 -16.90
N ASN A 69 -21.05 -22.96 -17.86
CA ASN A 69 -22.00 -22.51 -18.87
C ASN A 69 -21.85 -23.27 -20.21
N VAL A 70 -20.98 -24.29 -20.25
CA VAL A 70 -20.78 -25.10 -21.44
C VAL A 70 -21.97 -26.06 -21.61
N GLN A 71 -22.62 -25.98 -22.76
CA GLN A 71 -23.75 -26.83 -23.10
C GLN A 71 -23.43 -27.69 -24.32
N PRO A 72 -23.89 -28.96 -24.37
CA PRO A 72 -23.72 -29.80 -25.54
C PRO A 72 -24.51 -29.21 -26.71
N LYS A 73 -23.81 -28.93 -27.82
CA LYS A 73 -24.47 -28.41 -29.03
C LYS A 73 -25.29 -29.49 -29.71
N PRO A 74 -26.60 -29.30 -29.90
CA PRO A 74 -27.43 -30.23 -30.68
C PRO A 74 -27.03 -30.20 -32.15
N ALA A 75 -27.22 -31.33 -32.85
CA ALA A 75 -26.95 -31.41 -34.28
C ALA A 75 -27.83 -30.40 -35.01
N PHE A 76 -27.18 -29.53 -35.82
CA PHE A 76 -27.82 -28.44 -36.58
C PHE A 76 -28.53 -27.35 -35.72
N GLY A 77 -28.39 -27.41 -34.38
CA GLY A 77 -28.95 -26.43 -33.45
C GLY A 77 -27.99 -25.37 -32.99
N LYS A 78 -28.50 -24.37 -32.27
CA LYS A 78 -27.74 -23.32 -31.56
C LYS A 78 -27.82 -23.56 -30.06
N VAL A 79 -26.80 -23.15 -29.37
CA VAL A 79 -26.76 -23.00 -27.92
C VAL A 79 -27.00 -21.53 -27.59
N ASP A 80 -27.78 -21.24 -26.56
CA ASP A 80 -27.99 -19.86 -26.11
C ASP A 80 -26.69 -19.22 -25.61
N PRO A 81 -26.47 -17.93 -25.90
CA PRO A 81 -25.25 -17.23 -25.43
C PRO A 81 -25.23 -17.15 -23.90
N ALA A 82 -24.10 -17.46 -23.31
CA ALA A 82 -23.89 -17.22 -21.89
C ALA A 82 -23.82 -15.70 -21.62
N VAL A 83 -24.58 -15.23 -20.64
CA VAL A 83 -24.56 -13.84 -20.19
C VAL A 83 -23.72 -13.77 -18.92
N MET A 84 -22.76 -12.84 -18.87
CA MET A 84 -21.94 -12.57 -17.69
C MET A 84 -22.31 -11.21 -17.14
N GLY A 85 -22.61 -11.15 -15.84
CA GLY A 85 -22.86 -9.90 -15.13
C GLY A 85 -21.58 -9.09 -14.97
N GLN A 86 -21.71 -7.78 -15.05
CA GLN A 86 -20.64 -6.82 -14.88
C GLN A 86 -21.15 -5.69 -13.98
N ASP A 87 -20.37 -5.34 -12.97
CA ASP A 87 -20.63 -4.22 -12.08
C ASP A 87 -19.65 -3.10 -12.37
N ASP A 88 -20.17 -1.87 -12.40
CA ASP A 88 -19.39 -0.65 -12.66
C ASP A 88 -19.02 0.00 -11.31
N ASN A 89 -17.74 0.09 -11.04
CA ASN A 89 -17.19 0.80 -9.90
C ASN A 89 -16.42 2.04 -10.34
N THR A 90 -16.26 3.01 -9.46
CA THR A 90 -15.58 4.25 -9.77
C THR A 90 -14.35 4.45 -8.91
N TYR A 91 -13.28 4.99 -9.51
CA TYR A 91 -12.16 5.56 -8.79
C TYR A 91 -12.09 7.07 -9.03
N LYS A 92 -11.55 7.80 -8.05
CA LYS A 92 -11.30 9.22 -8.11
C LYS A 92 -10.02 9.54 -7.37
N CYS A 93 -8.94 9.75 -8.10
CA CYS A 93 -7.65 10.12 -7.52
C CYS A 93 -7.74 11.54 -6.91
N HIS A 94 -7.46 11.63 -5.63
CA HIS A 94 -7.30 12.88 -4.91
C HIS A 94 -5.86 13.36 -5.05
N VAL A 95 -5.69 14.66 -5.28
CA VAL A 95 -4.36 15.27 -5.38
C VAL A 95 -3.98 15.80 -4.01
N ASP A 96 -2.91 15.25 -3.46
CA ASP A 96 -2.30 15.67 -2.21
C ASP A 96 -1.01 16.44 -2.50
N GLN A 97 -0.77 17.51 -1.75
CA GLN A 97 0.30 18.47 -2.00
C GLN A 97 1.09 18.73 -0.72
N ILE A 98 2.40 18.82 -0.87
CA ILE A 98 3.30 19.34 0.15
C ILE A 98 4.18 20.44 -0.45
N ILE A 99 4.33 21.55 0.28
CA ILE A 99 5.17 22.68 -0.12
C ILE A 99 6.21 22.91 0.96
N LEU A 100 7.48 22.92 0.57
CA LEU A 100 8.62 23.19 1.46
C LEU A 100 9.41 24.40 0.96
N GLY A 101 9.51 25.43 1.81
CA GLY A 101 10.25 26.64 1.50
C GLY A 101 11.76 26.52 1.79
N ILE A 102 12.56 27.17 0.98
CA ILE A 102 14.00 27.38 1.15
C ILE A 102 14.22 28.88 1.18
N ASP A 103 14.75 29.40 2.29
CA ASP A 103 15.20 30.78 2.37
C ASP A 103 16.49 30.95 1.56
N GLN A 104 16.45 31.80 0.54
CA GLN A 104 17.61 32.07 -0.33
C GLN A 104 18.78 32.70 0.44
N ILE A 105 18.51 33.47 1.49
CA ILE A 105 19.57 34.06 2.33
C ILE A 105 20.29 32.97 3.11
N ALA A 106 19.56 32.03 3.69
CA ALA A 106 20.14 30.87 4.37
C ALA A 106 20.89 29.97 3.38
N ALA A 107 20.36 29.75 2.19
CA ALA A 107 21.03 28.97 1.14
C ALA A 107 22.37 29.60 0.70
N LEU A 108 22.44 30.93 0.59
CA LEU A 108 23.70 31.65 0.31
C LEU A 108 24.75 31.46 1.40
N ASN A 109 24.33 31.46 2.66
CA ASN A 109 25.22 31.20 3.79
C ASN A 109 25.80 29.78 3.73
N TYR A 110 25.00 28.79 3.40
CA TYR A 110 25.46 27.40 3.19
C TYR A 110 26.48 27.30 2.04
N GLN A 111 26.22 27.94 0.90
CA GLN A 111 27.12 27.95 -0.23
C GLN A 111 28.47 28.61 0.10
N ARG A 112 28.46 29.69 0.89
CA ARG A 112 29.67 30.43 1.29
C ARG A 112 30.48 29.74 2.38
N SER A 113 29.86 28.96 3.24
CA SER A 113 30.52 28.28 4.35
C SER A 113 31.55 27.23 3.91
N ARG A 114 31.49 26.74 2.65
CA ARG A 114 32.35 25.67 2.08
C ARG A 114 32.59 24.51 3.02
N ALA A 115 31.67 24.25 3.95
CA ALA A 115 31.78 23.15 4.89
C ALA A 115 31.75 21.81 4.14
N PRO A 116 32.77 20.94 4.31
CA PRO A 116 32.74 19.63 3.69
C PRO A 116 31.53 18.83 4.22
N GLY A 117 30.71 18.33 3.31
CA GLY A 117 29.52 17.53 3.65
C GLY A 117 28.20 18.30 3.74
N VAL A 118 28.19 19.61 3.44
CA VAL A 118 26.92 20.35 3.32
C VAL A 118 26.18 19.89 2.08
N ASN A 119 25.09 19.17 2.30
CA ASN A 119 24.19 18.77 1.24
C ASN A 119 23.47 20.00 0.66
N ASP A 120 23.21 19.99 -0.64
CA ASP A 120 22.35 20.96 -1.29
C ASP A 120 21.01 21.05 -0.53
N PRO A 121 20.60 22.25 -0.04
CA PRO A 121 19.36 22.42 0.70
C PRO A 121 18.12 21.92 -0.08
N ARG A 122 18.13 22.04 -1.40
CA ARG A 122 17.08 21.53 -2.29
C ARG A 122 16.95 20.03 -2.17
N ARG A 123 18.09 19.32 -2.21
CA ARG A 123 18.14 17.86 -2.08
C ARG A 123 17.57 17.39 -0.74
N ALA A 124 17.92 18.08 0.34
CA ALA A 124 17.38 17.77 1.66
C ALA A 124 15.86 17.97 1.72
N LYS A 125 15.33 19.05 1.12
CA LYS A 125 13.90 19.34 1.08
C LYS A 125 13.14 18.34 0.21
N VAL A 126 13.65 17.96 -0.97
CA VAL A 126 13.04 16.91 -1.81
C VAL A 126 12.98 15.59 -1.04
N ARG A 127 14.04 15.22 -0.34
CA ARG A 127 14.05 14.03 0.52
C ARG A 127 12.95 14.09 1.58
N THR A 128 12.87 15.21 2.31
CA THR A 128 11.84 15.40 3.34
C THR A 128 10.43 15.33 2.74
N ALA A 129 10.19 15.98 1.58
CA ALA A 129 8.91 15.92 0.89
C ALA A 129 8.54 14.48 0.48
N THR A 130 9.51 13.72 -0.05
CA THR A 130 9.32 12.32 -0.41
C THR A 130 8.95 11.46 0.80
N GLU A 131 9.67 11.61 1.91
CA GLU A 131 9.38 10.88 3.15
C GLU A 131 7.98 11.22 3.69
N GLN A 132 7.57 12.49 3.66
CA GLN A 132 6.23 12.91 4.08
C GLN A 132 5.13 12.35 3.18
N MET A 133 5.38 12.25 1.88
CA MET A 133 4.43 11.65 0.95
C MET A 133 4.28 10.15 1.14
N LEU A 134 5.39 9.43 1.37
CA LEU A 134 5.36 8.01 1.68
C LEU A 134 4.62 7.74 2.99
N LEU A 135 4.90 8.55 4.01
CA LEU A 135 4.20 8.51 5.28
C LEU A 135 2.68 8.70 5.10
N HIS A 136 2.30 9.69 4.31
CA HIS A 136 0.89 9.96 4.00
C HIS A 136 0.23 8.78 3.29
N GLN A 137 0.90 8.15 2.35
CA GLN A 137 0.40 6.96 1.66
C GLN A 137 0.23 5.76 2.59
N ASP A 138 1.15 5.54 3.54
CA ASP A 138 0.98 4.50 4.55
C ASP A 138 -0.20 4.80 5.50
N ILE A 139 -0.45 6.06 5.84
CA ILE A 139 -1.64 6.48 6.62
C ILE A 139 -2.92 6.19 5.83
N LEU A 140 -2.95 6.50 4.52
CA LEU A 140 -4.08 6.18 3.66
C LEU A 140 -4.27 4.66 3.52
N PHE A 141 -3.19 3.89 3.42
CA PHE A 141 -3.23 2.43 3.41
C PHE A 141 -3.86 1.88 4.70
N ALA A 142 -3.39 2.34 5.86
CA ALA A 142 -3.96 1.93 7.15
C ALA A 142 -5.45 2.24 7.23
N LYS A 143 -5.85 3.42 6.78
CA LYS A 143 -7.25 3.88 6.79
C LYS A 143 -8.14 3.11 5.82
N ASN A 144 -7.65 2.75 4.63
CA ASN A 144 -8.49 2.16 3.58
C ASN A 144 -8.44 0.62 3.55
N PHE A 145 -7.37 0.01 4.05
CA PHE A 145 -7.16 -1.44 3.93
C PHE A 145 -6.87 -2.16 5.23
N PHE A 146 -6.22 -1.49 6.20
CA PHE A 146 -5.67 -2.17 7.38
C PHE A 146 -6.38 -1.77 8.68
N HIS A 147 -7.69 -1.83 8.70
CA HIS A 147 -8.47 -1.68 9.92
C HIS A 147 -9.73 -2.56 9.90
N ALA A 148 -10.30 -2.81 11.08
CA ALA A 148 -11.53 -3.57 11.23
C ALA A 148 -12.71 -2.87 10.54
N GLY A 149 -13.60 -3.64 9.92
CA GLY A 149 -14.78 -3.14 9.21
C GLY A 149 -14.58 -2.85 7.72
N VAL A 150 -13.35 -3.00 7.20
CA VAL A 150 -13.07 -2.85 5.77
C VAL A 150 -13.42 -4.11 4.99
N TRP A 151 -13.01 -5.27 5.50
CA TRP A 151 -13.13 -6.55 4.82
C TRP A 151 -14.36 -7.32 5.30
N ALA A 152 -15.10 -7.94 4.41
CA ALA A 152 -16.23 -8.79 4.78
C ALA A 152 -15.77 -10.05 5.53
N ASN A 153 -14.57 -10.55 5.18
CA ASN A 153 -13.95 -11.71 5.81
C ASN A 153 -13.00 -11.23 6.92
N GLU A 154 -13.54 -11.11 8.13
CA GLU A 154 -12.76 -10.76 9.33
C GLU A 154 -12.82 -11.87 10.36
N LEU A 155 -11.67 -12.16 10.95
CA LEU A 155 -11.54 -13.06 12.11
C LEU A 155 -10.97 -12.31 13.29
N THR A 156 -11.41 -12.67 14.50
CA THR A 156 -11.00 -12.04 15.75
C THR A 156 -10.19 -13.01 16.59
N GLY A 157 -9.02 -12.60 17.06
CA GLY A 157 -8.22 -13.36 17.99
C GLY A 157 -8.84 -13.35 19.39
N THR A 158 -9.16 -14.54 19.92
CA THR A 158 -9.68 -14.73 21.26
C THR A 158 -8.82 -15.75 22.01
N THR A 159 -8.98 -15.84 23.32
CA THR A 159 -8.22 -16.81 24.13
C THR A 159 -8.59 -18.26 23.79
N ASN A 160 -9.84 -18.53 23.41
CA ASN A 160 -10.35 -19.89 23.20
C ASN A 160 -10.62 -20.24 21.74
N GLY A 161 -10.77 -19.25 20.84
CA GLY A 161 -10.97 -19.48 19.40
C GLY A 161 -12.17 -20.33 19.04
N SER A 162 -13.26 -20.28 19.82
CA SER A 162 -14.38 -21.22 19.69
C SER A 162 -15.52 -20.73 18.80
N GLY A 163 -15.54 -19.46 18.42
CA GLY A 163 -16.55 -18.88 17.54
C GLY A 163 -16.26 -19.11 16.05
N SER A 164 -17.28 -19.06 15.21
CA SER A 164 -17.16 -19.26 13.76
C SER A 164 -16.29 -18.24 13.04
N LYS A 165 -16.08 -17.07 13.66
CA LYS A 165 -15.20 -15.99 13.20
C LYS A 165 -14.09 -15.67 14.21
N GLU A 166 -13.70 -16.66 14.97
CA GLU A 166 -12.68 -16.51 16.00
C GLU A 166 -11.53 -17.48 15.77
N PHE A 167 -10.35 -17.10 16.22
CA PHE A 167 -9.17 -17.94 16.25
C PHE A 167 -8.40 -17.75 17.55
N VAL A 168 -7.56 -18.71 17.90
CA VAL A 168 -6.68 -18.62 19.07
C VAL A 168 -5.57 -17.62 18.80
N LYS A 169 -5.29 -16.76 19.75
CA LYS A 169 -4.25 -15.73 19.63
C LYS A 169 -2.86 -16.30 19.33
N PHE A 170 -2.06 -15.57 18.57
CA PHE A 170 -0.74 -15.98 18.11
C PHE A 170 0.29 -16.18 19.23
N ASN A 171 0.09 -15.52 20.36
CA ASN A 171 0.93 -15.65 21.54
C ASN A 171 0.61 -16.88 22.40
N ASP A 172 -0.46 -17.60 22.10
CA ASP A 172 -0.77 -18.86 22.78
C ASP A 172 0.20 -19.97 22.34
N THR A 173 0.66 -20.76 23.30
CA THR A 173 1.59 -21.86 23.04
C THR A 173 0.96 -23.06 22.32
N SER A 174 -0.37 -23.18 22.38
CA SER A 174 -1.13 -24.22 21.69
C SER A 174 -1.50 -23.86 20.25
N PHE A 175 -1.31 -22.59 19.85
CA PHE A 175 -1.64 -22.11 18.50
C PHE A 175 -0.67 -22.66 17.46
N ASP A 176 -1.19 -23.39 16.49
CA ASP A 176 -0.43 -23.84 15.29
C ASP A 176 -0.62 -22.83 14.14
N PRO A 177 0.35 -21.93 13.90
CA PRO A 177 0.24 -20.95 12.84
C PRO A 177 0.31 -21.56 11.44
N ILE A 178 1.01 -22.68 11.25
CA ILE A 178 1.19 -23.29 9.92
C ILE A 178 -0.14 -23.86 9.47
N GLY A 179 -0.76 -24.72 10.27
CA GLY A 179 -2.09 -25.27 9.98
C GLY A 179 -3.14 -24.18 9.79
N PHE A 180 -3.14 -23.16 10.64
CA PHE A 180 -4.09 -22.03 10.55
C PHE A 180 -3.97 -21.27 9.23
N PHE A 181 -2.76 -20.90 8.79
CA PHE A 181 -2.58 -20.20 7.51
C PHE A 181 -2.87 -21.09 6.30
N ASP A 182 -2.64 -22.39 6.38
CA ASP A 182 -3.03 -23.33 5.32
C ASP A 182 -4.55 -23.42 5.16
N ASP A 183 -5.30 -23.41 6.27
CA ASP A 183 -6.77 -23.34 6.27
C ASP A 183 -7.27 -22.03 5.64
N LEU A 184 -6.71 -20.88 6.05
CA LEU A 184 -7.05 -19.58 5.47
C LEU A 184 -6.75 -19.51 3.97
N ARG A 185 -5.61 -20.05 3.53
CA ARG A 185 -5.25 -20.12 2.10
C ARG A 185 -6.24 -20.96 1.32
N THR A 186 -6.66 -22.08 1.89
CA THR A 186 -7.68 -22.95 1.29
C THR A 186 -9.01 -22.24 1.17
N GLU A 187 -9.41 -21.48 2.20
CA GLU A 187 -10.64 -20.72 2.20
C GLU A 187 -10.63 -19.60 1.14
N ILE A 188 -9.56 -18.79 1.07
CA ILE A 188 -9.40 -17.76 0.04
C ILE A 188 -9.39 -18.40 -1.36
N LYS A 189 -8.71 -19.53 -1.53
CA LYS A 189 -8.70 -20.25 -2.81
C LYS A 189 -10.09 -20.74 -3.20
N ARG A 190 -10.87 -21.21 -2.25
CA ARG A 190 -12.23 -21.68 -2.47
C ARG A 190 -13.18 -20.54 -2.85
N GLN A 191 -13.07 -19.41 -2.14
CA GLN A 191 -13.94 -18.24 -2.36
C GLN A 191 -13.49 -17.39 -3.56
N GLY A 192 -12.22 -17.05 -3.62
CA GLY A 192 -11.66 -16.10 -4.58
C GLY A 192 -10.99 -16.73 -5.81
N ARG A 193 -10.91 -18.07 -5.88
CA ARG A 193 -10.28 -18.85 -6.98
C ARG A 193 -8.80 -18.55 -7.21
N ARG A 194 -8.18 -17.73 -6.37
CA ARG A 194 -6.74 -17.41 -6.37
C ARG A 194 -6.12 -17.77 -5.03
N THR A 195 -4.88 -18.23 -5.05
CA THR A 195 -4.14 -18.50 -3.80
C THR A 195 -3.53 -17.21 -3.29
N PRO A 196 -3.71 -16.84 -2.02
CA PRO A 196 -3.13 -15.62 -1.47
C PRO A 196 -1.60 -15.68 -1.56
N ASN A 197 -1.01 -14.55 -1.89
CA ASN A 197 0.42 -14.44 -2.12
C ASN A 197 1.11 -13.42 -1.20
N ARG A 198 0.35 -12.59 -0.49
CA ARG A 198 0.89 -11.57 0.40
C ARG A 198 0.30 -11.63 1.78
N LEU A 199 1.16 -11.49 2.78
CA LEU A 199 0.79 -11.42 4.20
C LEU A 199 1.40 -10.17 4.82
N ALA A 200 0.56 -9.26 5.28
CA ALA A 200 0.96 -8.09 6.05
C ALA A 200 0.73 -8.36 7.54
N LEU A 201 1.74 -8.17 8.35
CA LEU A 201 1.70 -8.39 9.80
C LEU A 201 2.02 -7.10 10.54
N GLY A 202 1.21 -6.72 11.51
CA GLY A 202 1.58 -5.73 12.49
C GLY A 202 2.79 -6.20 13.32
N ILE A 203 3.59 -5.28 13.83
CA ILE A 203 4.86 -5.60 14.50
C ILE A 203 4.70 -6.54 15.71
N GLN A 204 3.61 -6.39 16.49
CA GLN A 204 3.35 -7.27 17.62
C GLN A 204 2.91 -8.66 17.18
N ALA A 205 2.07 -8.74 16.13
CA ALA A 205 1.67 -10.00 15.54
C ALA A 205 2.88 -10.75 14.95
N TYR A 206 3.78 -10.05 14.28
CA TYR A 206 5.05 -10.62 13.79
C TYR A 206 5.91 -11.15 14.93
N ASN A 207 6.09 -10.38 16.01
CA ASN A 207 6.89 -10.80 17.16
C ASN A 207 6.29 -12.03 17.87
N ALA A 208 4.97 -12.13 17.96
CA ALA A 208 4.29 -13.31 18.47
C ALA A 208 4.55 -14.54 17.60
N MET A 209 4.40 -14.40 16.26
CA MET A 209 4.70 -15.47 15.29
C MET A 209 6.15 -15.92 15.37
N LYS A 210 7.10 -14.99 15.39
CA LYS A 210 8.53 -15.27 15.53
C LYS A 210 8.85 -16.08 16.78
N ASN A 211 8.12 -15.84 17.87
CA ASN A 211 8.33 -16.48 19.16
C ASN A 211 7.52 -17.76 19.36
N ASN A 212 6.59 -18.06 18.45
CA ASN A 212 5.74 -19.24 18.54
C ASN A 212 6.57 -20.55 18.51
N PRO A 213 6.26 -21.52 19.40
CA PRO A 213 7.00 -22.78 19.51
C PRO A 213 6.99 -23.59 18.20
N PHE A 214 5.86 -23.69 17.52
CA PHE A 214 5.73 -24.45 16.26
C PHE A 214 6.61 -23.87 15.16
N VAL A 215 6.66 -22.55 15.02
CA VAL A 215 7.53 -21.87 14.05
C VAL A 215 9.00 -22.13 14.39
N LYS A 216 9.37 -21.97 15.65
CA LYS A 216 10.76 -22.22 16.10
C LYS A 216 11.18 -23.67 15.88
N GLU A 217 10.32 -24.63 16.14
CA GLU A 217 10.61 -26.04 15.92
C GLU A 217 10.77 -26.37 14.44
N SER A 218 9.89 -25.85 13.58
CA SER A 218 9.97 -26.04 12.12
C SER A 218 11.26 -25.47 11.52
N VAL A 219 11.77 -24.37 12.06
CA VAL A 219 13.01 -23.74 11.59
C VAL A 219 14.27 -24.31 12.22
N LYS A 220 14.17 -24.97 13.37
CA LYS A 220 15.31 -25.44 14.18
C LYS A 220 16.33 -26.28 13.42
N TYR A 221 15.88 -27.13 12.52
CA TYR A 221 16.73 -28.06 11.77
C TYR A 221 17.25 -27.51 10.43
N THR A 222 16.87 -26.30 10.04
CA THR A 222 17.31 -25.67 8.79
C THR A 222 18.63 -24.90 8.93
N GLY A 223 19.05 -24.61 10.16
CA GLY A 223 20.30 -23.91 10.46
C GLY A 223 21.48 -24.85 10.68
N THR A 224 22.69 -24.34 10.47
CA THR A 224 23.94 -24.98 10.83
C THR A 224 24.57 -24.31 12.05
N THR A 225 25.57 -24.94 12.69
CA THR A 225 26.30 -24.35 13.83
C THR A 225 26.96 -23.01 13.47
N ALA A 226 27.38 -22.86 12.22
CA ALA A 226 27.99 -21.61 11.72
C ALA A 226 26.95 -20.53 11.39
N ASN A 227 25.74 -20.94 10.95
CA ASN A 227 24.61 -20.06 10.65
C ASN A 227 23.37 -20.57 11.40
N PRO A 228 23.12 -20.08 12.63
CA PRO A 228 21.95 -20.48 13.38
C PRO A 228 20.67 -20.06 12.66
N ALA A 229 19.65 -20.92 12.72
CA ALA A 229 18.37 -20.63 12.10
C ALA A 229 17.69 -19.43 12.78
N ILE A 230 17.46 -18.40 11.99
CA ILE A 230 16.79 -17.17 12.45
C ILE A 230 15.45 -17.07 11.70
N VAL A 231 14.39 -16.81 12.45
CA VAL A 231 13.06 -16.55 11.87
C VAL A 231 13.05 -15.16 11.25
N THR A 232 13.11 -15.10 9.94
CA THR A 232 13.01 -13.87 9.15
C THR A 232 11.67 -13.82 8.42
N PRO A 233 11.22 -12.65 7.91
CA PRO A 233 9.99 -12.56 7.11
C PRO A 233 9.98 -13.52 5.92
N ASN A 234 11.13 -13.74 5.27
CA ASN A 234 11.25 -14.67 4.14
C ASN A 234 11.07 -16.14 4.56
N VAL A 235 11.56 -16.51 5.73
CA VAL A 235 11.34 -17.86 6.30
C VAL A 235 9.86 -18.05 6.64
N LEU A 236 9.20 -17.05 7.21
CA LEU A 236 7.76 -17.10 7.45
C LEU A 236 6.96 -17.19 6.15
N ALA A 237 7.39 -16.48 5.09
CA ALA A 237 6.76 -16.57 3.79
C ALA A 237 6.80 -18.00 3.23
N GLN A 238 7.93 -18.68 3.35
CA GLN A 238 8.08 -20.08 2.94
C GLN A 238 7.24 -21.03 3.79
N LEU A 239 7.19 -20.84 5.12
CA LEU A 239 6.41 -21.68 6.03
C LEU A 239 4.90 -21.55 5.77
N PHE A 240 4.42 -20.33 5.55
CA PHE A 240 2.99 -20.06 5.29
C PHE A 240 2.62 -20.21 3.81
N GLY A 241 3.58 -20.56 2.94
CA GLY A 241 3.35 -20.75 1.52
C GLY A 241 2.83 -19.51 0.79
N VAL A 242 3.27 -18.31 1.21
CA VAL A 242 3.02 -17.03 0.56
C VAL A 242 4.29 -16.53 -0.12
N GLU A 243 4.15 -15.68 -1.13
CA GLU A 243 5.31 -15.12 -1.83
C GLU A 243 6.04 -14.08 -0.98
N GLN A 244 5.29 -13.30 -0.21
CA GLN A 244 5.84 -12.17 0.53
C GLN A 244 5.15 -11.98 1.88
N VAL A 245 5.97 -11.82 2.94
CA VAL A 245 5.54 -11.35 4.26
C VAL A 245 6.12 -9.95 4.47
N LYS A 246 5.26 -8.99 4.78
CA LYS A 246 5.63 -7.62 5.13
C LYS A 246 5.27 -7.31 6.56
N ILE A 247 6.19 -6.61 7.24
CA ILE A 247 5.99 -6.15 8.61
C ILE A 247 5.59 -4.69 8.55
N LEU A 248 4.51 -4.34 9.23
CA LEU A 248 3.99 -2.98 9.35
C LEU A 248 4.57 -2.36 10.61
N GLU A 249 5.68 -1.64 10.46
CA GLU A 249 6.42 -1.04 11.58
C GLU A 249 6.59 0.48 11.46
N SER A 250 6.03 1.09 10.41
CA SER A 250 6.04 2.53 10.20
C SER A 250 5.38 3.25 11.36
N THR A 251 5.99 4.34 11.83
CA THR A 251 5.49 5.15 12.93
C THR A 251 5.24 6.59 12.48
N TYR A 252 4.32 7.26 13.14
CA TYR A 252 4.02 8.67 12.90
C TYR A 252 3.73 9.38 14.21
N ASN A 253 3.82 10.71 14.20
CA ASN A 253 3.42 11.52 15.34
C ASN A 253 1.94 11.87 15.23
N SER A 254 1.11 11.31 16.10
CA SER A 254 -0.34 11.56 16.14
C SER A 254 -0.71 12.84 16.88
N ALA A 255 0.25 13.51 17.53
CA ALA A 255 -0.01 14.75 18.27
C ALA A 255 -0.26 15.93 17.33
N SER A 256 -1.19 16.81 17.71
CA SER A 256 -1.42 18.07 17.00
C SER A 256 -0.21 19.00 17.09
N LEU A 257 -0.06 19.84 16.07
CA LEU A 257 1.05 20.81 16.02
C LEU A 257 1.12 21.65 17.31
N GLY A 258 2.30 21.71 17.91
CA GLY A 258 2.55 22.45 19.16
C GLY A 258 2.28 21.67 20.43
N GLN A 259 1.80 20.44 20.36
CA GLN A 259 1.69 19.53 21.51
C GLN A 259 2.94 18.65 21.63
N LYS A 260 3.09 18.02 22.82
CA LYS A 260 4.15 17.03 23.02
C LYS A 260 3.97 15.88 22.02
N GLU A 261 5.05 15.43 21.41
CA GLU A 261 5.06 14.30 20.48
C GLU A 261 4.41 13.05 21.09
N ASN A 262 3.59 12.38 20.30
CA ASN A 262 3.01 11.08 20.60
C ASN A 262 3.26 10.15 19.41
N MET A 263 4.30 9.32 19.52
CA MET A 263 4.69 8.39 18.44
C MET A 263 3.86 7.12 18.52
N GLU A 264 3.12 6.84 17.46
CA GLU A 264 2.26 5.67 17.31
C GLU A 264 2.59 4.91 16.02
N PHE A 265 2.26 3.62 15.98
CA PHE A 265 2.31 2.87 14.73
C PHE A 265 1.18 3.31 13.81
N ILE A 266 1.46 3.44 12.52
CA ILE A 266 0.46 3.83 11.52
C ILE A 266 -0.61 2.74 11.39
N CYS A 267 -0.18 1.49 11.32
CA CYS A 267 -1.06 0.34 11.25
C CYS A 267 -1.23 -0.31 12.63
N ASP A 268 -2.38 -0.96 12.85
CA ASP A 268 -2.61 -1.69 14.10
C ASP A 268 -1.52 -2.76 14.30
N PRO A 269 -0.71 -2.64 15.37
CA PRO A 269 0.40 -3.57 15.61
C PRO A 269 -0.04 -5.01 15.90
N LYS A 270 -1.32 -5.23 16.26
CA LYS A 270 -1.89 -6.54 16.62
C LYS A 270 -2.67 -7.20 15.48
N ALA A 271 -2.81 -6.54 14.35
CA ALA A 271 -3.59 -7.04 13.24
C ALA A 271 -2.71 -7.71 12.17
N ALA A 272 -3.35 -8.48 11.31
CA ALA A 272 -2.73 -9.08 10.13
C ALA A 272 -3.72 -9.08 8.95
N LEU A 273 -3.19 -9.05 7.73
CA LEU A 273 -3.96 -9.12 6.49
C LEU A 273 -3.33 -10.16 5.57
N LEU A 274 -4.06 -11.23 5.29
CA LEU A 274 -3.70 -12.21 4.27
C LEU A 274 -4.50 -11.91 3.01
N CYS A 275 -3.82 -11.66 1.88
CA CYS A 275 -4.49 -11.27 0.65
C CYS A 275 -3.81 -11.82 -0.61
N TYR A 276 -4.59 -11.83 -1.69
CA TYR A 276 -4.05 -11.98 -3.03
C TYR A 276 -3.95 -10.61 -3.69
N ALA A 277 -2.77 -10.27 -4.16
CA ALA A 277 -2.52 -9.07 -4.94
C ALA A 277 -1.79 -9.46 -6.23
N THR A 278 -2.31 -9.01 -7.37
CA THR A 278 -1.67 -9.32 -8.65
C THR A 278 -0.28 -8.69 -8.75
N PRO A 279 0.72 -9.41 -9.27
CA PRO A 279 2.05 -8.82 -9.48
C PRO A 279 2.07 -7.79 -10.61
N THR A 280 1.17 -7.95 -11.58
CA THR A 280 1.07 -7.05 -12.75
C THR A 280 -0.36 -6.57 -12.88
N PRO A 281 -0.64 -5.29 -12.60
CA PRO A 281 -1.99 -4.75 -12.73
C PRO A 281 -2.41 -4.75 -14.21
N GLN A 282 -3.53 -5.41 -14.49
CA GLN A 282 -4.17 -5.48 -15.81
C GLN A 282 -5.70 -5.41 -15.62
N ILE A 283 -6.41 -5.07 -16.69
CA ILE A 283 -7.86 -4.86 -16.65
C ILE A 283 -8.62 -6.11 -16.16
N ASP A 284 -8.14 -7.31 -16.50
CA ASP A 284 -8.83 -8.59 -16.23
C ASP A 284 -8.22 -9.38 -15.07
N GLU A 285 -7.23 -8.83 -14.36
CA GLU A 285 -6.58 -9.53 -13.25
C GLU A 285 -7.24 -9.18 -11.92
N PRO A 286 -7.79 -10.19 -11.20
CA PRO A 286 -8.38 -9.96 -9.89
C PRO A 286 -7.29 -9.65 -8.87
N SER A 287 -7.55 -8.71 -7.97
CA SER A 287 -6.73 -8.39 -6.81
C SER A 287 -7.66 -8.06 -5.65
N ALA A 288 -7.20 -8.20 -4.41
CA ALA A 288 -8.00 -7.78 -3.26
C ALA A 288 -8.16 -6.26 -3.19
N GLY A 289 -7.15 -5.52 -3.66
CA GLY A 289 -7.18 -4.07 -3.75
C GLY A 289 -6.21 -3.54 -4.79
N TYR A 290 -6.45 -2.30 -5.21
CA TYR A 290 -5.60 -1.54 -6.10
C TYR A 290 -5.33 -0.15 -5.54
N ILE A 291 -4.14 0.36 -5.86
CA ILE A 291 -3.76 1.75 -5.64
C ILE A 291 -3.77 2.42 -7.01
N PHE A 292 -4.84 3.15 -7.32
CA PHE A 292 -4.90 3.94 -8.55
C PHE A 292 -4.07 5.20 -8.37
N THR A 293 -3.17 5.46 -9.31
CA THR A 293 -2.36 6.68 -9.31
C THR A 293 -2.56 7.41 -10.62
N TRP A 294 -2.91 8.69 -10.53
CA TRP A 294 -3.04 9.51 -11.73
C TRP A 294 -1.67 9.86 -12.29
N ASP A 295 -1.43 9.44 -13.51
CA ASP A 295 -0.20 9.76 -14.24
C ASP A 295 -0.23 11.19 -14.78
N MET A 296 0.10 12.15 -13.92
CA MET A 296 0.13 13.58 -14.28
C MET A 296 1.28 13.92 -15.24
N LEU A 297 2.31 13.10 -15.29
CA LEU A 297 3.53 13.34 -16.09
C LEU A 297 3.57 12.54 -17.38
N GLY A 298 2.65 11.59 -17.59
CA GLY A 298 2.66 10.68 -18.73
C GLY A 298 3.82 9.68 -18.76
N ASN A 299 4.47 9.43 -17.61
CA ASN A 299 5.61 8.52 -17.48
C ASN A 299 5.40 7.44 -16.41
N GLY A 300 4.20 7.30 -15.87
CA GLY A 300 3.86 6.34 -14.80
C GLY A 300 4.34 6.75 -13.41
N ALA A 301 4.85 7.97 -13.23
CA ALA A 301 5.28 8.45 -11.92
C ALA A 301 4.08 8.80 -11.03
N SER A 302 4.08 8.27 -9.81
CA SER A 302 3.04 8.53 -8.81
C SER A 302 3.22 9.86 -8.06
N VAL A 303 4.41 10.44 -8.13
CA VAL A 303 4.77 11.70 -7.45
C VAL A 303 5.43 12.63 -8.46
N ALA A 304 5.00 13.88 -8.48
CA ALA A 304 5.57 14.96 -9.28
C ALA A 304 6.18 16.01 -8.36
N PHE A 305 7.38 16.50 -8.70
CA PHE A 305 8.02 17.60 -7.99
C PHE A 305 8.19 18.78 -8.93
N ASP A 306 7.90 19.97 -8.40
CA ASP A 306 8.17 21.23 -9.08
C ASP A 306 8.87 22.20 -8.15
N GLN A 307 9.48 23.23 -8.73
CA GLN A 307 10.22 24.25 -8.04
C GLN A 307 9.83 25.61 -8.61
N TYR A 308 9.49 26.54 -7.73
CA TYR A 308 9.12 27.89 -8.13
C TYR A 308 9.69 28.91 -7.13
N GLU A 309 9.93 30.12 -7.62
CA GLU A 309 10.34 31.26 -6.80
C GLU A 309 9.13 31.88 -6.10
N GLY A 310 9.34 32.36 -4.87
CA GLY A 310 8.33 33.09 -4.13
C GLY A 310 7.99 34.44 -4.76
N GLU A 311 6.96 35.09 -4.24
CA GLU A 311 6.58 36.45 -4.66
C GLU A 311 7.73 37.44 -4.45
N ASN A 312 7.74 38.53 -5.25
CA ASN A 312 8.77 39.57 -5.15
C ASN A 312 8.96 40.05 -3.72
N GLY A 313 10.21 40.00 -3.25
CA GLY A 313 10.56 40.43 -1.88
C GLY A 313 10.56 39.36 -0.82
N THR A 314 10.11 38.13 -1.11
CA THR A 314 10.13 37.01 -0.14
C THR A 314 11.50 36.33 -0.05
N HIS A 315 12.36 36.49 -1.07
CA HIS A 315 13.68 35.85 -1.15
C HIS A 315 13.62 34.35 -0.79
N ALA A 316 12.57 33.68 -1.19
CA ALA A 316 12.32 32.28 -0.92
C ALA A 316 12.12 31.50 -2.21
N GLU A 317 12.54 30.27 -2.20
CA GLU A 317 12.31 29.27 -3.23
C GLU A 317 11.46 28.16 -2.62
N PHE A 318 10.48 27.68 -3.35
CA PHE A 318 9.57 26.64 -2.89
C PHE A 318 9.73 25.38 -3.73
N ILE A 319 9.78 24.25 -3.05
CA ILE A 319 9.71 22.93 -3.65
C ILE A 319 8.33 22.38 -3.34
N GLU A 320 7.60 22.07 -4.38
CA GLU A 320 6.27 21.47 -4.34
C GLU A 320 6.34 20.00 -4.72
N GLY A 321 5.73 19.16 -3.91
CA GLY A 321 5.51 17.77 -4.24
C GLY A 321 4.02 17.51 -4.37
N LEU A 322 3.61 16.82 -5.44
CA LEU A 322 2.25 16.43 -5.72
C LEU A 322 2.18 14.91 -5.86
N CYS A 323 1.19 14.31 -5.24
CA CYS A 323 0.80 12.93 -5.54
C CYS A 323 -0.71 12.86 -5.74
N ALA A 324 -1.15 11.97 -6.61
CA ALA A 324 -2.56 11.75 -6.83
C ALA A 324 -2.85 10.27 -6.77
N SER A 325 -3.60 9.85 -5.75
CA SER A 325 -3.92 8.45 -5.55
C SER A 325 -5.34 8.23 -5.06
N ASP A 326 -5.86 7.04 -5.32
CA ASP A 326 -7.07 6.51 -4.72
C ASP A 326 -6.87 5.03 -4.42
N MET A 327 -7.07 4.65 -3.18
CA MET A 327 -6.91 3.28 -2.70
C MET A 327 -8.26 2.60 -2.58
N LYS A 328 -8.50 1.61 -3.43
CA LYS A 328 -9.79 0.91 -3.52
C LYS A 328 -9.66 -0.57 -3.24
N LYS A 329 -10.52 -1.05 -2.35
CA LYS A 329 -10.83 -2.46 -2.21
C LYS A 329 -11.63 -2.92 -3.43
N THR A 330 -11.19 -3.96 -4.09
CA THR A 330 -11.83 -4.48 -5.31
C THR A 330 -12.50 -5.82 -5.11
N SER A 331 -12.06 -6.63 -4.17
CA SER A 331 -12.68 -7.93 -3.86
C SER A 331 -12.50 -8.31 -2.40
N ASP A 332 -13.61 -8.66 -1.74
CA ASP A 332 -13.60 -9.19 -0.37
C ASP A 332 -13.17 -10.66 -0.29
N ASP A 333 -13.40 -11.43 -1.36
CA ASP A 333 -13.12 -12.87 -1.38
C ASP A 333 -11.62 -13.20 -1.48
N LEU A 334 -10.81 -12.20 -1.81
CA LEU A 334 -9.37 -12.35 -2.00
C LEU A 334 -8.54 -11.89 -0.80
N ALA A 335 -9.20 -11.54 0.30
CA ALA A 335 -8.50 -11.14 1.52
C ALA A 335 -9.25 -11.60 2.77
N ILE A 336 -8.48 -11.86 3.83
CA ILE A 336 -8.97 -12.11 5.19
C ILE A 336 -8.19 -11.20 6.14
N PHE A 337 -8.93 -10.41 6.91
CA PHE A 337 -8.37 -9.54 7.94
C PHE A 337 -8.44 -10.20 9.30
N LEU A 338 -7.33 -10.21 10.02
CA LEU A 338 -7.19 -10.79 11.35
C LEU A 338 -6.98 -9.64 12.34
N LYS A 339 -7.87 -9.49 13.29
CA LYS A 339 -7.77 -8.48 14.35
C LYS A 339 -7.47 -9.13 15.69
N ASP A 340 -6.90 -8.35 16.60
CA ASP A 340 -6.56 -8.79 17.97
C ASP A 340 -5.75 -10.09 18.01
N CYS A 341 -4.75 -10.21 17.11
CA CYS A 341 -3.95 -11.42 16.99
C CYS A 341 -3.09 -11.73 18.23
N VAL A 342 -2.89 -10.73 19.11
CA VAL A 342 -2.02 -10.86 20.31
C VAL A 342 -2.74 -10.44 21.58
#